data_e2631ad49ef86c7eca99eeeeffbb4e17
#
_entry.id   e2631ad49ef86c7eca99eeeeffbb4e17
#
_cell.length_a   1.000
_cell.length_b   1.000
_cell.length_c   1.000
_cell.angle_alpha   90.00
_cell.angle_beta   90.00
_cell.angle_gamma   90.00
#
_symmetry.space_group_name_H-M   'P 1'
#
loop_
_entity.id
_entity.type
_entity.pdbx_description
1 polymer ?
#
loop_
_entity_poly.entity_id
_entity_poly.type
_entity_poly.pdbx_seq_one_letter_code
_entity_poly.pdbx_strand_id
1 'polypeptide(L)'
;VGYMVYNHFTAGTADDKEKYNNKLRDISRVFASAGVTHFVLDLRNNTGGSLECAHLLASLLAPGSEVGKICAHLEYNDKQSYKDFDLLFDPQLIGNGANMNIQKGFILTSSTTTEIAGTFYDCLFPFEKWEILGTALPAMGVATESFVNPKYGWSLNPVVCTVYNSAGEAHMGGNFTAKYTIDQTSTTNLVTYLPLGNKEETLFSAALGIIDGTYPPKEEEPD
;
A
#
# COMPACT_ATOMS: atom_id res chain seq x y z
N VAL A 1 1.40 -6.82 -17.02
CA VAL A 1 1.74 -5.95 -15.87
C VAL A 1 0.68 -4.86 -15.75
N GLY A 2 0.14 -4.66 -14.55
CA GLY A 2 -0.69 -3.51 -14.19
C GLY A 2 0.15 -2.42 -13.54
N TYR A 3 -0.18 -1.16 -13.80
CA TYR A 3 0.43 -0.01 -13.14
C TYR A 3 -0.66 0.94 -12.67
N MET A 4 -0.57 1.36 -11.40
CA MET A 4 -1.53 2.30 -10.82
C MET A 4 -0.81 3.29 -9.90
N VAL A 5 -1.11 4.57 -10.07
CA VAL A 5 -0.71 5.62 -9.12
C VAL A 5 -1.83 5.81 -8.11
N TYR A 6 -1.51 5.84 -6.81
CA TYR A 6 -2.48 6.02 -5.74
C TYR A 6 -1.97 7.05 -4.72
N ASN A 7 -2.41 8.28 -4.84
CA ASN A 7 -1.82 9.43 -4.14
C ASN A 7 -2.35 9.67 -2.74
N HIS A 8 -3.55 9.15 -2.40
CA HIS A 8 -4.15 9.39 -1.10
C HIS A 8 -5.23 8.35 -0.80
N PHE A 9 -5.26 7.85 0.43
CA PHE A 9 -6.25 6.89 0.92
C PHE A 9 -7.55 7.61 1.32
N THR A 10 -8.35 8.01 0.33
CA THR A 10 -9.60 8.75 0.50
C THR A 10 -10.75 8.01 -0.18
N ALA A 11 -11.85 7.80 0.54
CA ALA A 11 -13.03 7.07 0.05
C ALA A 11 -13.81 7.86 -1.02
N GLY A 12 -13.91 9.17 -0.85
CA GLY A 12 -14.72 10.00 -1.74
C GLY A 12 -14.64 11.50 -1.43
N THR A 13 -15.69 12.21 -1.80
CA THR A 13 -15.84 13.66 -1.58
C THR A 13 -16.96 13.92 -0.55
N ALA A 14 -17.18 15.19 -0.18
CA ALA A 14 -18.28 15.57 0.68
C ALA A 14 -19.67 15.20 0.09
N ASP A 15 -19.79 15.30 -1.23
CA ASP A 15 -21.04 15.05 -1.95
C ASP A 15 -21.23 13.57 -2.32
N ASP A 16 -20.13 12.80 -2.46
CA ASP A 16 -20.13 11.38 -2.77
C ASP A 16 -19.02 10.69 -1.97
N LYS A 17 -19.40 10.14 -0.81
CA LYS A 17 -18.46 9.57 0.17
C LYS A 17 -17.72 8.33 -0.32
N GLU A 18 -18.25 7.61 -1.30
CA GLU A 18 -17.68 6.38 -1.85
C GLU A 18 -17.11 6.53 -3.27
N LYS A 19 -17.06 7.74 -3.79
CA LYS A 19 -16.68 8.03 -5.18
C LYS A 19 -15.36 7.36 -5.59
N TYR A 20 -14.34 7.51 -4.78
CA TYR A 20 -12.99 6.99 -5.10
C TYR A 20 -12.86 5.51 -4.80
N ASN A 21 -13.48 5.01 -3.73
CA ASN A 21 -13.55 3.59 -3.45
C ASN A 21 -14.28 2.84 -4.56
N ASN A 22 -15.41 3.39 -5.06
CA ASN A 22 -16.13 2.80 -6.19
C ASN A 22 -15.27 2.81 -7.46
N LYS A 23 -14.53 3.90 -7.70
CA LYS A 23 -13.59 3.95 -8.82
C LYS A 23 -12.47 2.93 -8.69
N LEU A 24 -11.96 2.71 -7.48
CA LEU A 24 -10.95 1.68 -7.21
C LEU A 24 -11.50 0.28 -7.48
N ARG A 25 -12.76 0.00 -7.09
CA ARG A 25 -13.47 -1.25 -7.43
C ARG A 25 -13.62 -1.43 -8.95
N ASP A 26 -13.96 -0.35 -9.68
CA ASP A 26 -14.04 -0.38 -11.16
C ASP A 26 -12.68 -0.74 -11.79
N ILE A 27 -11.62 -0.10 -11.32
CA ILE A 27 -10.24 -0.33 -11.78
C ILE A 27 -9.83 -1.78 -11.51
N SER A 28 -10.16 -2.31 -10.32
CA SER A 28 -9.84 -3.70 -9.96
C SER A 28 -10.47 -4.72 -10.92
N ARG A 29 -11.74 -4.48 -11.34
CA ARG A 29 -12.40 -5.32 -12.37
C ARG A 29 -11.68 -5.27 -13.72
N VAL A 30 -11.22 -4.09 -14.12
CA VAL A 30 -10.48 -3.94 -15.39
C VAL A 30 -9.19 -4.75 -15.35
N PHE A 31 -8.40 -4.64 -14.28
CA PHE A 31 -7.15 -5.39 -14.15
C PHE A 31 -7.38 -6.90 -14.02
N ALA A 32 -8.36 -7.31 -13.22
CA ALA A 32 -8.71 -8.72 -13.09
C ALA A 32 -9.17 -9.32 -14.42
N SER A 33 -10.04 -8.63 -15.18
CA SER A 33 -10.51 -9.06 -16.49
C SER A 33 -9.40 -9.11 -17.54
N ALA A 34 -8.38 -8.27 -17.42
CA ALA A 34 -7.20 -8.27 -18.27
C ALA A 34 -6.18 -9.36 -17.88
N GLY A 35 -6.44 -10.16 -16.85
CA GLY A 35 -5.55 -11.22 -16.38
C GLY A 35 -4.20 -10.69 -15.86
N VAL A 36 -4.19 -9.53 -15.23
CA VAL A 36 -2.97 -8.93 -14.67
C VAL A 36 -2.46 -9.79 -13.52
N THR A 37 -1.24 -10.31 -13.63
CA THR A 37 -0.58 -11.13 -12.61
C THR A 37 0.55 -10.41 -11.90
N HIS A 38 1.17 -9.43 -12.54
CA HIS A 38 2.22 -8.57 -12.00
C HIS A 38 1.70 -7.15 -11.87
N PHE A 39 1.93 -6.52 -10.73
CA PHE A 39 1.35 -5.21 -10.44
C PHE A 39 2.39 -4.25 -9.87
N VAL A 40 2.39 -3.02 -10.36
CA VAL A 40 3.21 -1.93 -9.84
C VAL A 40 2.29 -0.87 -9.26
N LEU A 41 2.33 -0.74 -7.93
CA LEU A 41 1.59 0.26 -7.18
C LEU A 41 2.50 1.44 -6.85
N ASP A 42 2.22 2.58 -7.42
CA ASP A 42 3.01 3.79 -7.22
C ASP A 42 2.44 4.63 -6.07
N LEU A 43 3.12 4.60 -4.94
CA LEU A 43 2.80 5.34 -3.72
C LEU A 43 3.78 6.48 -3.44
N ARG A 44 4.63 6.87 -4.39
CA ARG A 44 5.67 7.88 -4.18
C ARG A 44 5.17 9.21 -3.64
N ASN A 45 3.97 9.62 -4.03
CA ASN A 45 3.34 10.86 -3.59
C ASN A 45 2.13 10.59 -2.68
N ASN A 46 2.07 9.43 -2.04
CA ASN A 46 0.97 9.10 -1.15
C ASN A 46 1.13 9.81 0.19
N THR A 47 0.26 10.78 0.45
CA THR A 47 0.29 11.66 1.62
C THR A 47 -0.58 11.17 2.78
N GLY A 48 -1.03 9.91 2.74
CA GLY A 48 -1.78 9.31 3.84
C GLY A 48 -3.25 9.10 3.55
N GLY A 49 -4.08 9.14 4.59
CA GLY A 49 -5.53 8.97 4.51
C GLY A 49 -6.08 7.98 5.51
N SER A 50 -7.14 7.24 5.16
CA SER A 50 -7.86 6.36 6.08
C SER A 50 -7.40 4.90 6.01
N LEU A 51 -7.42 4.23 7.17
CA LEU A 51 -7.18 2.79 7.28
C LEU A 51 -8.21 1.98 6.47
N GLU A 52 -9.46 2.44 6.40
CA GLU A 52 -10.52 1.76 5.64
C GLU A 52 -10.18 1.67 4.14
N CYS A 53 -9.64 2.75 3.56
CA CYS A 53 -9.22 2.73 2.16
C CYS A 53 -7.99 1.85 1.93
N ALA A 54 -7.05 1.84 2.88
CA ALA A 54 -5.89 0.93 2.86
C ALA A 54 -6.35 -0.53 2.93
N HIS A 55 -7.33 -0.83 3.77
CA HIS A 55 -7.93 -2.15 3.93
C HIS A 55 -8.67 -2.61 2.65
N LEU A 56 -9.44 -1.73 2.00
CA LEU A 56 -10.04 -2.02 0.69
C LEU A 56 -8.98 -2.36 -0.34
N LEU A 57 -7.94 -1.54 -0.47
CA LEU A 57 -6.86 -1.78 -1.43
C LEU A 57 -6.13 -3.09 -1.14
N ALA A 58 -5.85 -3.41 0.13
CA ALA A 58 -5.25 -4.67 0.52
C ALA A 58 -6.15 -5.87 0.14
N SER A 59 -7.47 -5.77 0.37
CA SER A 59 -8.43 -6.81 0.01
C SER A 59 -8.52 -7.04 -1.51
N LEU A 60 -8.37 -5.99 -2.32
CA LEU A 60 -8.36 -6.08 -3.78
C LEU A 60 -7.07 -6.73 -4.32
N LEU A 61 -5.94 -6.56 -3.62
CA LEU A 61 -4.61 -6.98 -4.07
C LEU A 61 -4.10 -8.27 -3.42
N ALA A 62 -4.74 -8.72 -2.35
CA ALA A 62 -4.36 -9.94 -1.64
C ALA A 62 -4.37 -11.18 -2.55
N PRO A 63 -3.63 -12.25 -2.20
CA PRO A 63 -3.81 -13.54 -2.84
C PRO A 63 -5.26 -13.99 -2.74
N GLY A 64 -5.83 -14.52 -3.84
CA GLY A 64 -7.24 -14.91 -3.89
C GLY A 64 -7.62 -15.97 -2.84
N SER A 65 -6.67 -16.82 -2.43
CA SER A 65 -6.84 -17.80 -1.36
C SER A 65 -6.98 -17.20 0.04
N GLU A 66 -6.63 -15.92 0.20
CA GLU A 66 -6.67 -15.20 1.48
C GLU A 66 -7.94 -14.36 1.67
N VAL A 67 -8.72 -14.16 0.62
CA VAL A 67 -10.01 -13.47 0.71
C VAL A 67 -10.93 -14.20 1.69
N GLY A 68 -11.45 -13.46 2.67
CA GLY A 68 -12.24 -13.99 3.79
C GLY A 68 -11.43 -14.42 5.02
N LYS A 69 -10.09 -14.36 4.98
CA LYS A 69 -9.22 -14.63 6.12
C LYS A 69 -8.72 -13.34 6.76
N ILE A 70 -8.14 -13.46 7.96
CA ILE A 70 -7.59 -12.34 8.72
C ILE A 70 -6.44 -11.68 7.95
N CYS A 71 -6.51 -10.37 7.75
CA CYS A 71 -5.42 -9.54 7.24
C CYS A 71 -4.69 -8.80 8.35
N ALA A 72 -5.42 -8.42 9.41
CA ALA A 72 -4.86 -7.79 10.59
C ALA A 72 -5.72 -8.06 11.83
N HIS A 73 -5.06 -8.06 12.99
CA HIS A 73 -5.70 -8.12 14.30
C HIS A 73 -5.41 -6.82 15.05
N LEU A 74 -6.45 -6.17 15.58
CA LEU A 74 -6.33 -4.97 16.38
C LEU A 74 -6.49 -5.32 17.86
N GLU A 75 -5.43 -5.11 18.63
CA GLU A 75 -5.38 -5.40 20.06
C GLU A 75 -5.37 -4.10 20.86
N TYR A 76 -6.43 -3.89 21.64
CA TYR A 76 -6.57 -2.77 22.55
C TYR A 76 -5.88 -3.07 23.90
N ASN A 77 -5.74 -2.09 24.76
CA ASN A 77 -5.20 -2.30 26.09
C ASN A 77 -6.16 -3.14 26.97
N ASP A 78 -5.66 -3.64 28.11
CA ASP A 78 -6.35 -4.51 29.06
C ASP A 78 -7.73 -4.00 29.51
N LYS A 79 -7.95 -2.69 29.52
CA LYS A 79 -9.23 -2.06 29.91
C LYS A 79 -10.24 -2.00 28.76
N GLN A 80 -9.78 -2.17 27.55
CA GLN A 80 -10.59 -2.06 26.34
C GLN A 80 -10.50 -3.29 25.43
N SER A 81 -10.00 -4.42 25.95
CA SER A 81 -9.87 -5.67 25.19
C SER A 81 -11.19 -6.18 24.60
N TYR A 82 -12.33 -5.73 25.11
CA TYR A 82 -13.64 -6.01 24.51
C TYR A 82 -13.83 -5.35 23.12
N LYS A 83 -12.91 -4.49 22.71
CA LYS A 83 -12.86 -3.87 21.38
C LYS A 83 -11.92 -4.58 20.43
N ASP A 84 -11.17 -5.59 20.89
CA ASP A 84 -10.28 -6.36 20.03
C ASP A 84 -11.06 -6.94 18.87
N PHE A 85 -10.54 -6.87 17.66
CA PHE A 85 -11.21 -7.41 16.50
C PHE A 85 -10.26 -7.75 15.36
N ASP A 86 -10.72 -8.65 14.50
CA ASP A 86 -10.04 -9.06 13.31
C ASP A 86 -10.54 -8.30 12.09
N LEU A 87 -9.63 -7.72 11.33
CA LEU A 87 -9.89 -7.27 9.96
C LEU A 87 -9.66 -8.44 9.00
N LEU A 88 -10.59 -8.67 8.11
CA LEU A 88 -10.46 -9.71 7.09
C LEU A 88 -10.06 -9.07 5.76
N PHE A 89 -9.43 -9.80 4.86
CA PHE A 89 -9.49 -9.47 3.43
C PHE A 89 -10.95 -9.61 2.99
N ASP A 90 -11.70 -8.53 3.10
CA ASP A 90 -13.16 -8.60 3.21
C ASP A 90 -13.85 -8.65 1.84
N PRO A 91 -14.52 -9.77 1.51
CA PRO A 91 -15.30 -9.89 0.28
C PRO A 91 -16.46 -8.87 0.21
N GLN A 92 -16.99 -8.42 1.35
CA GLN A 92 -18.05 -7.40 1.37
C GLN A 92 -17.49 -6.02 1.02
N LEU A 93 -16.28 -5.71 1.49
CA LEU A 93 -15.58 -4.48 1.17
C LEU A 93 -15.17 -4.43 -0.32
N ILE A 94 -14.73 -5.57 -0.88
CA ILE A 94 -14.52 -5.72 -2.33
C ILE A 94 -15.82 -5.40 -3.08
N GLY A 95 -16.96 -5.88 -2.59
CA GLY A 95 -18.28 -5.57 -3.11
C GLY A 95 -18.43 -5.91 -4.61
N ASN A 96 -18.76 -4.89 -5.41
CA ASN A 96 -18.83 -5.02 -6.87
C ASN A 96 -17.47 -4.92 -7.60
N GLY A 97 -16.36 -4.79 -6.86
CA GLY A 97 -15.01 -4.89 -7.40
C GLY A 97 -14.62 -6.33 -7.74
N ALA A 98 -13.32 -6.54 -7.94
CA ALA A 98 -12.75 -7.88 -8.11
C ALA A 98 -11.43 -7.98 -7.36
N ASN A 99 -11.21 -9.08 -6.62
CA ASN A 99 -9.88 -9.41 -6.14
C ASN A 99 -8.99 -9.71 -7.35
N MET A 100 -7.86 -9.03 -7.44
CA MET A 100 -6.95 -9.13 -8.60
C MET A 100 -5.99 -10.32 -8.49
N ASN A 101 -5.91 -10.98 -7.33
CA ASN A 101 -5.07 -12.15 -7.10
C ASN A 101 -3.64 -12.00 -7.62
N ILE A 102 -2.98 -10.91 -7.22
CA ILE A 102 -1.66 -10.55 -7.72
C ILE A 102 -0.62 -11.59 -7.29
N GLN A 103 0.16 -12.09 -8.26
CA GLN A 103 1.19 -13.10 -8.04
C GLN A 103 2.52 -12.47 -7.62
N LYS A 104 2.84 -11.29 -8.15
CA LYS A 104 4.02 -10.50 -7.81
C LYS A 104 3.68 -9.02 -7.90
N GLY A 105 3.96 -8.28 -6.84
CA GLY A 105 3.71 -6.86 -6.74
C GLY A 105 4.96 -6.06 -6.38
N PHE A 106 4.99 -4.82 -6.85
CA PHE A 106 6.02 -3.83 -6.50
C PHE A 106 5.34 -2.57 -5.98
N ILE A 107 5.86 -2.03 -4.90
CA ILE A 107 5.44 -0.75 -4.34
C ILE A 107 6.55 0.26 -4.58
N LEU A 108 6.25 1.28 -5.37
CA LEU A 108 7.19 2.38 -5.58
C LEU A 108 7.01 3.41 -4.47
N THR A 109 8.08 3.72 -3.77
CA THR A 109 8.09 4.60 -2.60
C THR A 109 9.05 5.76 -2.76
N SER A 110 8.80 6.85 -2.02
CA SER A 110 9.68 7.99 -1.86
C SER A 110 9.69 8.46 -0.41
N SER A 111 10.51 9.45 -0.10
CA SER A 111 10.55 10.06 1.23
C SER A 111 9.25 10.74 1.68
N THR A 112 8.28 10.92 0.76
CA THR A 112 6.96 11.49 1.06
C THR A 112 5.86 10.43 1.20
N THR A 113 6.18 9.14 1.01
CA THR A 113 5.25 8.06 1.27
C THR A 113 5.03 7.90 2.78
N THR A 114 3.78 7.88 3.22
CA THR A 114 3.41 7.94 4.63
C THR A 114 3.11 6.57 5.26
N GLU A 115 2.94 6.57 6.59
CA GLU A 115 2.80 5.37 7.43
C GLU A 115 1.56 4.52 7.08
N ILE A 116 0.47 5.13 6.55
CA ILE A 116 -0.72 4.37 6.14
C ILE A 116 -0.42 3.42 4.98
N ALA A 117 0.53 3.79 4.11
CA ALA A 117 1.03 2.90 3.06
C ALA A 117 1.80 1.72 3.67
N GLY A 118 2.50 1.92 4.78
CA GLY A 118 3.12 0.84 5.55
C GLY A 118 2.10 -0.11 6.16
N THR A 119 1.01 0.42 6.73
CA THR A 119 -0.09 -0.41 7.26
C THR A 119 -0.76 -1.24 6.15
N PHE A 120 -0.96 -0.64 4.97
CA PHE A 120 -1.41 -1.36 3.78
C PHE A 120 -0.45 -2.49 3.41
N TYR A 121 0.85 -2.19 3.35
CA TYR A 121 1.87 -3.18 3.01
C TYR A 121 1.97 -4.29 4.05
N ASP A 122 1.84 -3.97 5.33
CA ASP A 122 1.90 -4.93 6.43
C ASP A 122 0.82 -6.03 6.32
N CYS A 123 -0.37 -5.67 5.83
CA CYS A 123 -1.41 -6.67 5.51
C CYS A 123 -0.96 -7.67 4.43
N LEU A 124 -0.08 -7.28 3.51
CA LEU A 124 0.38 -8.10 2.39
C LEU A 124 1.76 -8.73 2.64
N PHE A 125 2.49 -8.22 3.63
CA PHE A 125 3.86 -8.62 3.94
C PHE A 125 4.02 -10.12 4.19
N PRO A 126 3.14 -10.82 4.96
CA PRO A 126 3.30 -12.24 5.25
C PRO A 126 3.28 -13.16 4.03
N PHE A 127 2.78 -12.68 2.89
CA PHE A 127 2.67 -13.50 1.67
C PHE A 127 3.91 -13.44 0.78
N GLU A 128 4.91 -12.61 1.11
CA GLU A 128 6.19 -12.49 0.39
C GLU A 128 6.07 -12.23 -1.13
N LYS A 129 4.92 -11.73 -1.58
CA LYS A 129 4.63 -11.46 -2.99
C LYS A 129 4.91 -10.02 -3.41
N TRP A 130 5.11 -9.14 -2.43
CA TRP A 130 5.28 -7.71 -2.65
C TRP A 130 6.67 -7.25 -2.25
N GLU A 131 7.28 -6.42 -3.08
CA GLU A 131 8.61 -5.85 -2.87
C GLU A 131 8.57 -4.33 -2.96
N ILE A 132 9.37 -3.66 -2.14
CA ILE A 132 9.48 -2.21 -2.11
C ILE A 132 10.65 -1.77 -2.98
N LEU A 133 10.40 -0.79 -3.87
CA LEU A 133 11.40 -0.12 -4.70
C LEU A 133 11.42 1.38 -4.39
N GLY A 134 12.59 1.94 -4.20
CA GLY A 134 12.79 3.36 -3.89
C GLY A 134 13.35 3.57 -2.51
N THR A 135 12.59 4.17 -1.60
CA THR A 135 13.01 4.39 -0.21
C THR A 135 12.36 3.38 0.74
N ALA A 136 12.89 3.28 1.96
CA ALA A 136 12.24 2.49 3.01
C ALA A 136 10.81 3.02 3.27
N LEU A 137 9.88 2.10 3.54
CA LEU A 137 8.48 2.42 3.78
C LEU A 137 8.22 2.46 5.30
N PRO A 138 7.74 3.60 5.86
CA PRO A 138 7.45 3.68 7.29
C PRO A 138 6.43 2.64 7.74
N ALA A 139 6.73 1.94 8.84
CA ALA A 139 5.82 1.00 9.48
C ALA A 139 5.17 1.64 10.71
N MET A 140 3.85 1.59 10.80
CA MET A 140 3.11 2.20 11.91
C MET A 140 2.82 1.20 13.02
N GLY A 141 2.27 0.03 12.70
CA GLY A 141 1.95 -1.05 13.66
C GLY A 141 0.98 -0.66 14.78
N VAL A 142 0.35 0.53 14.69
CA VAL A 142 -0.62 1.03 15.67
C VAL A 142 -1.73 1.79 14.96
N ALA A 143 -2.90 1.90 15.61
CA ALA A 143 -3.97 2.76 15.15
C ALA A 143 -4.29 3.86 16.17
N THR A 144 -4.76 4.99 15.67
CA THR A 144 -5.18 6.14 16.47
C THR A 144 -6.67 6.37 16.32
N GLU A 145 -7.29 6.93 17.38
CA GLU A 145 -8.69 7.38 17.35
C GLU A 145 -8.74 8.88 17.64
N SER A 146 -9.59 9.60 16.90
CA SER A 146 -9.71 11.06 17.05
C SER A 146 -10.79 11.41 18.06
N PHE A 147 -10.39 12.12 19.13
CA PHE A 147 -11.28 12.68 20.14
C PHE A 147 -11.34 14.20 19.96
N VAL A 148 -12.46 14.70 19.49
CA VAL A 148 -12.67 16.12 19.20
C VAL A 148 -13.50 16.78 20.28
N ASN A 149 -13.01 17.90 20.82
CA ASN A 149 -13.80 18.78 21.70
C ASN A 149 -14.15 20.09 20.95
N PRO A 150 -15.34 20.18 20.36
CA PRO A 150 -15.74 21.33 19.56
C PRO A 150 -15.90 22.61 20.40
N LYS A 151 -16.16 22.48 21.71
CA LYS A 151 -16.34 23.63 22.61
C LYS A 151 -15.05 24.41 22.80
N TYR A 152 -13.91 23.71 22.82
CA TYR A 152 -12.61 24.32 23.08
C TYR A 152 -11.67 24.30 21.86
N GLY A 153 -12.14 23.77 20.72
CA GLY A 153 -11.41 23.78 19.43
C GLY A 153 -10.16 22.92 19.40
N TRP A 154 -10.07 21.86 20.23
CA TRP A 154 -8.96 20.93 20.18
C TRP A 154 -9.40 19.51 19.76
N SER A 155 -8.47 18.78 19.21
CA SER A 155 -8.56 17.34 18.95
C SER A 155 -7.35 16.63 19.52
N LEU A 156 -7.55 15.39 19.98
CA LEU A 156 -6.53 14.50 20.50
C LEU A 156 -6.61 13.19 19.69
N ASN A 157 -5.46 12.72 19.19
CA ASN A 157 -5.37 11.47 18.42
C ASN A 157 -4.41 10.50 19.11
N PRO A 158 -4.79 9.92 20.27
CA PRO A 158 -3.95 8.93 20.94
C PRO A 158 -3.87 7.63 20.15
N VAL A 159 -2.77 6.89 20.32
CA VAL A 159 -2.70 5.49 19.98
C VAL A 159 -3.67 4.73 20.86
N VAL A 160 -4.54 3.90 20.26
CA VAL A 160 -5.60 3.15 20.96
C VAL A 160 -5.41 1.65 20.91
N CYS A 161 -4.73 1.15 19.88
CA CYS A 161 -4.46 -0.28 19.74
C CYS A 161 -3.17 -0.55 18.97
N THR A 162 -2.63 -1.76 19.16
CA THR A 162 -1.59 -2.35 18.32
C THR A 162 -2.24 -3.05 17.15
N VAL A 163 -1.61 -2.99 15.98
CA VAL A 163 -2.06 -3.68 14.77
C VAL A 163 -1.05 -4.77 14.44
N TYR A 164 -1.51 -6.02 14.47
CA TYR A 164 -0.75 -7.19 14.09
C TYR A 164 -1.16 -7.63 12.69
N ASN A 165 -0.23 -8.03 11.85
CA ASN A 165 -0.55 -8.67 10.57
C ASN A 165 -1.05 -10.11 10.74
N SER A 166 -1.39 -10.79 9.66
CA SER A 166 -1.90 -12.17 9.70
C SER A 166 -0.89 -13.21 10.22
N ALA A 167 0.40 -12.88 10.30
CA ALA A 167 1.43 -13.70 10.92
C ALA A 167 1.60 -13.42 12.42
N GLY A 168 0.84 -12.48 13.00
CA GLY A 168 0.96 -12.06 14.39
C GLY A 168 2.15 -11.14 14.66
N GLU A 169 2.66 -10.45 13.66
CA GLU A 169 3.77 -9.51 13.77
C GLU A 169 3.24 -8.07 13.84
N ALA A 170 3.80 -7.26 14.74
CA ALA A 170 3.52 -5.84 14.85
C ALA A 170 4.78 -5.02 14.52
N HIS A 171 4.78 -4.34 13.39
CA HIS A 171 5.90 -3.51 12.95
C HIS A 171 5.75 -2.08 13.47
N MET A 172 6.03 -1.89 14.78
CA MET A 172 5.86 -0.59 15.45
C MET A 172 7.10 0.29 15.34
N GLY A 173 6.93 1.50 14.79
CA GLY A 173 7.94 2.56 14.81
C GLY A 173 9.22 2.26 14.03
N GLY A 174 9.19 1.31 13.13
CA GLY A 174 10.29 0.95 12.24
C GLY A 174 10.05 1.36 10.79
N ASN A 175 10.79 0.71 9.91
CA ASN A 175 10.60 0.82 8.47
C ASN A 175 10.69 -0.56 7.82
N PHE A 176 9.85 -0.82 6.84
CA PHE A 176 10.08 -1.90 5.89
C PHE A 176 11.21 -1.49 4.95
N THR A 177 12.24 -2.30 4.89
CA THR A 177 13.40 -2.03 4.03
C THR A 177 13.03 -2.16 2.57
N ALA A 178 13.43 -1.19 1.75
CA ALA A 178 13.33 -1.32 0.31
C ALA A 178 14.28 -2.43 -0.16
N LYS A 179 13.75 -3.40 -0.91
CA LYS A 179 14.58 -4.46 -1.51
C LYS A 179 15.53 -3.90 -2.56
N TYR A 180 15.06 -2.87 -3.27
CA TYR A 180 15.84 -2.14 -4.26
C TYR A 180 15.81 -0.66 -3.91
N THR A 181 16.90 -0.18 -3.31
CA THR A 181 17.06 1.25 -3.00
C THR A 181 17.44 2.00 -4.26
N ILE A 182 16.55 2.86 -4.74
CA ILE A 182 16.73 3.67 -5.93
C ILE A 182 16.46 5.11 -5.56
N ASP A 183 17.51 5.94 -5.58
CA ASP A 183 17.39 7.36 -5.30
C ASP A 183 17.01 8.14 -6.57
N GLN A 184 15.77 8.61 -6.61
CA GLN A 184 15.27 9.44 -7.71
C GLN A 184 15.78 10.87 -7.66
N THR A 185 16.32 11.32 -6.52
CA THR A 185 16.80 12.69 -6.33
C THR A 185 18.27 12.84 -6.72
N SER A 186 18.95 11.76 -7.06
CA SER A 186 20.33 11.82 -7.55
C SER A 186 20.41 12.67 -8.81
N THR A 187 21.43 13.49 -8.92
CA THR A 187 21.65 14.40 -10.07
C THR A 187 21.70 13.65 -11.41
N THR A 188 22.11 12.40 -11.40
CA THR A 188 22.13 11.51 -12.56
C THR A 188 20.72 11.17 -13.03
N ASN A 189 19.76 11.04 -12.10
CA ASN A 189 18.37 10.66 -12.39
C ASN A 189 17.49 11.87 -12.74
N LEU A 190 17.85 13.09 -12.33
CA LEU A 190 17.09 14.32 -12.65
C LEU A 190 17.07 14.64 -14.15
N VAL A 191 18.08 14.19 -14.90
CA VAL A 191 18.15 14.40 -16.34
C VAL A 191 17.12 13.56 -17.09
N THR A 192 16.61 12.50 -16.49
CA THR A 192 15.67 11.53 -17.07
C THR A 192 14.30 11.54 -16.39
N TYR A 193 13.90 12.69 -15.79
CA TYR A 193 12.59 12.77 -15.12
C TYR A 193 11.46 12.67 -16.15
N LEU A 194 10.85 11.51 -16.23
CA LEU A 194 9.76 11.18 -17.15
C LEU A 194 8.41 11.18 -16.42
N PRO A 195 7.30 11.41 -17.13
CA PRO A 195 5.96 11.31 -16.54
C PRO A 195 5.71 9.95 -15.89
N LEU A 196 4.93 9.93 -14.80
CA LEU A 196 4.49 8.70 -14.15
C LEU A 196 3.77 7.79 -15.14
N GLY A 197 4.11 6.49 -15.12
CA GLY A 197 3.59 5.50 -16.05
C GLY A 197 4.34 5.38 -17.38
N ASN A 198 5.32 6.24 -17.63
CA ASN A 198 6.25 6.02 -18.74
C ASN A 198 7.16 4.83 -18.42
N LYS A 199 7.28 3.86 -19.33
CA LYS A 199 8.05 2.62 -19.13
C LYS A 199 9.55 2.86 -18.93
N GLU A 200 10.07 3.99 -19.36
CA GLU A 200 11.46 4.40 -19.19
C GLU A 200 11.68 5.23 -17.92
N GLU A 201 10.61 5.52 -17.14
CA GLU A 201 10.73 6.22 -15.87
C GLU A 201 11.50 5.34 -14.88
N THR A 202 12.41 5.92 -14.12
CA THR A 202 13.45 5.24 -13.34
C THR A 202 12.94 4.07 -12.49
N LEU A 203 11.94 4.30 -11.62
CA LEU A 203 11.45 3.22 -10.74
C LEU A 203 10.53 2.26 -11.47
N PHE A 204 9.71 2.75 -12.39
CA PHE A 204 8.84 1.87 -13.16
C PHE A 204 9.65 1.00 -14.12
N SER A 205 10.66 1.54 -14.77
CA SER A 205 11.62 0.79 -15.59
C SER A 205 12.33 -0.30 -14.80
N ALA A 206 12.80 0.03 -13.57
CA ALA A 206 13.42 -0.94 -12.69
C ALA A 206 12.45 -2.08 -12.32
N ALA A 207 11.20 -1.77 -11.96
CA ALA A 207 10.18 -2.78 -11.68
C ALA A 207 9.91 -3.68 -12.89
N LEU A 208 9.81 -3.12 -14.10
CA LEU A 208 9.67 -3.89 -15.34
C LEU A 208 10.90 -4.77 -15.59
N GLY A 209 12.11 -4.24 -15.43
CA GLY A 209 13.35 -4.99 -15.59
C GLY A 209 13.49 -6.15 -14.61
N ILE A 210 13.01 -6.00 -13.36
CA ILE A 210 12.97 -7.09 -12.38
C ILE A 210 11.99 -8.18 -12.84
N ILE A 211 10.81 -7.79 -13.36
CA ILE A 211 9.82 -8.73 -13.89
C ILE A 211 10.40 -9.53 -15.07
N ASP A 212 11.12 -8.85 -15.96
CA ASP A 212 11.68 -9.44 -17.17
C ASP A 212 13.07 -10.11 -16.94
N GLY A 213 13.63 -9.99 -15.72
CA GLY A 213 14.94 -10.53 -15.36
C GLY A 213 16.13 -9.78 -15.97
N THR A 214 15.94 -8.51 -16.35
CA THR A 214 16.96 -7.64 -16.95
C THR A 214 17.52 -6.59 -15.98
N TYR A 215 17.00 -6.51 -14.77
CA TYR A 215 17.48 -5.59 -13.74
C TYR A 215 18.37 -6.33 -12.70
N PRO A 216 19.49 -5.76 -12.22
CA PRO A 216 20.09 -4.50 -12.72
C PRO A 216 20.62 -4.64 -14.15
N PRO A 217 20.71 -3.53 -14.89
CA PRO A 217 21.34 -3.55 -16.22
C PRO A 217 22.73 -4.17 -16.12
N LYS A 218 23.11 -5.04 -17.05
CA LYS A 218 24.49 -5.54 -17.11
C LYS A 218 25.43 -4.36 -17.33
N GLU A 219 26.46 -4.23 -16.50
CA GLU A 219 27.54 -3.29 -16.78
C GLU A 219 28.14 -3.66 -18.15
N GLU A 220 28.16 -2.69 -19.08
CA GLU A 220 28.89 -2.88 -20.33
C GLU A 220 30.37 -2.98 -19.95
N GLU A 221 31.00 -4.10 -20.25
CA GLU A 221 32.46 -4.21 -20.10
C GLU A 221 33.08 -3.13 -21.01
N PRO A 222 33.97 -2.27 -20.49
CA PRO A 222 34.65 -1.27 -21.35
C PRO A 222 35.51 -2.00 -22.36
N ASP A 223 35.31 -1.67 -23.65
CA ASP A 223 36.11 -2.13 -24.80
C ASP A 223 37.61 -1.78 -24.63
#